data_1e99f8e9842bfba1c95dd34aa554f151
#
_entry.id   1e99f8e9842bfba1c95dd34aa554f151
#
_cell.length_a   1.000
_cell.length_b   1.000
_cell.length_c   1.000
_cell.angle_alpha   90.00
_cell.angle_beta   90.00
_cell.angle_gamma   90.00
#
_symmetry.space_group_name_H-M   'P 1'
#
loop_
_entity.id
_entity.type
_entity.pdbx_description
1 polymer ?
#
loop_
_entity_poly.entity_id
_entity_poly.type
_entity_poly.pdbx_seq_one_letter_code
_entity_poly.pdbx_strand_id
1 'polypeptide(L)'
;MYLAGFFTNVSDIFSNRGIHIINGQYYRFFTGLLLHTGLINILGNILGIYFTGKFLDHQISQWKLLLITVFSATSANAIFSVIAPNSISVGGSPIVFSLIGLVCVSQFLCKDTPRFHFRTQYGEWIVGYAILSNISLLLGNFSILIIHLLPFLIAFLLGFIGIKCKLLKFR
;
A
#
# COMPACT_ATOMS: atom_id res chain seq x y z
N MET A 1 -21.52 12.82 -20.54
CA MET A 1 -21.72 13.74 -19.42
C MET A 1 -22.20 13.05 -18.13
N TYR A 2 -23.13 12.09 -18.18
CA TYR A 2 -23.63 11.37 -16.98
C TYR A 2 -22.61 10.50 -16.25
N LEU A 3 -21.70 9.83 -16.96
CA LEU A 3 -20.66 8.98 -16.35
C LEU A 3 -19.64 9.81 -15.56
N ALA A 4 -19.25 10.98 -16.04
CA ALA A 4 -18.29 11.83 -15.33
C ALA A 4 -18.87 12.32 -13.99
N GLY A 5 -20.17 12.71 -13.95
CA GLY A 5 -20.84 13.11 -12.71
C GLY A 5 -20.98 11.97 -11.71
N PHE A 6 -21.22 10.74 -12.17
CA PHE A 6 -21.27 9.57 -11.29
C PHE A 6 -19.91 9.30 -10.63
N PHE A 7 -18.82 9.34 -11.39
CA PHE A 7 -17.47 9.14 -10.86
C PHE A 7 -17.02 10.24 -9.89
N THR A 8 -17.37 11.50 -10.13
CA THR A 8 -17.09 12.60 -9.20
C THR A 8 -17.83 12.41 -7.88
N ASN A 9 -19.12 12.06 -7.90
CA ASN A 9 -19.89 11.78 -6.69
C ASN A 9 -19.33 10.61 -5.87
N VAL A 10 -18.93 9.52 -6.52
CA VAL A 10 -18.33 8.36 -5.84
C VAL A 10 -16.98 8.75 -5.19
N SER A 11 -16.15 9.51 -5.90
CA SER A 11 -14.88 9.99 -5.35
C SER A 11 -15.11 10.88 -4.12
N ASP A 12 -16.09 11.80 -4.17
CA ASP A 12 -16.39 12.70 -3.06
C ASP A 12 -16.91 11.96 -1.81
N ILE A 13 -17.66 10.86 -2.00
CA ILE A 13 -18.20 10.07 -0.89
C ILE A 13 -17.15 9.15 -0.27
N PHE A 14 -16.25 8.53 -1.05
CA PHE A 14 -15.41 7.43 -0.61
C PHE A 14 -13.91 7.74 -0.55
N SER A 15 -13.43 8.88 -1.13
CA SER A 15 -12.02 9.24 -1.07
C SER A 15 -11.58 9.59 0.36
N ASN A 16 -10.34 9.25 0.69
CA ASN A 16 -9.74 9.66 1.95
C ASN A 16 -9.25 11.11 1.85
N ARG A 17 -9.85 11.99 2.66
CA ARG A 17 -9.48 13.41 2.80
C ARG A 17 -9.65 13.83 4.26
N GLY A 18 -8.66 14.47 4.84
CA GLY A 18 -8.62 14.80 6.27
C GLY A 18 -9.83 15.59 6.77
N ILE A 19 -10.35 16.54 5.98
CA ILE A 19 -11.51 17.34 6.36
C ILE A 19 -12.78 16.49 6.61
N HIS A 20 -12.96 15.39 5.89
CA HIS A 20 -14.10 14.49 6.09
C HIS A 20 -13.91 13.59 7.31
N ILE A 21 -12.65 13.30 7.66
CA ILE A 21 -12.29 12.49 8.82
C ILE A 21 -12.60 13.22 10.10
N ILE A 22 -12.33 14.54 10.16
CA ILE A 22 -12.68 15.40 11.31
C ILE A 22 -14.20 15.36 11.57
N ASN A 23 -15.01 15.19 10.53
CA ASN A 23 -16.46 15.04 10.61
C ASN A 23 -16.91 13.59 10.91
N GLY A 24 -16.03 12.70 11.35
CA GLY A 24 -16.36 11.33 11.77
C GLY A 24 -16.49 10.31 10.65
N GLN A 25 -16.11 10.63 9.42
CA GLN A 25 -16.23 9.71 8.27
C GLN A 25 -15.03 8.75 8.18
N TYR A 26 -14.76 7.99 9.23
CA TYR A 26 -13.58 7.11 9.35
C TYR A 26 -13.55 5.94 8.36
N TYR A 27 -14.70 5.54 7.81
CA TYR A 27 -14.78 4.51 6.76
C TYR A 27 -13.91 4.85 5.53
N ARG A 28 -13.63 6.13 5.30
CA ARG A 28 -12.81 6.62 4.18
C ARG A 28 -11.36 6.17 4.24
N PHE A 29 -10.84 5.82 5.43
CA PHE A 29 -9.50 5.22 5.54
C PHE A 29 -9.39 3.92 4.74
N PHE A 30 -10.47 3.14 4.73
CA PHE A 30 -10.54 1.87 4.01
C PHE A 30 -11.06 2.05 2.59
N THR A 31 -12.16 2.79 2.39
CA THR A 31 -12.77 2.93 1.06
C THR A 31 -11.89 3.68 0.07
N GLY A 32 -11.05 4.62 0.55
CA GLY A 32 -10.06 5.29 -0.27
C GLY A 32 -9.05 4.34 -0.93
N LEU A 33 -8.76 3.19 -0.31
CA LEU A 33 -7.87 2.15 -0.87
C LEU A 33 -8.49 1.45 -2.08
N LEU A 34 -9.82 1.44 -2.18
CA LEU A 34 -10.55 0.75 -3.25
C LEU A 34 -10.84 1.66 -4.45
N LEU A 35 -10.74 2.98 -4.28
CA LEU A 35 -10.93 3.95 -5.35
C LEU A 35 -9.66 4.09 -6.19
N HIS A 36 -9.84 4.43 -7.47
CA HIS A 36 -8.73 4.65 -8.39
C HIS A 36 -9.02 5.83 -9.31
N THR A 37 -7.98 6.58 -9.65
CA THR A 37 -8.08 7.78 -10.49
C THR A 37 -8.15 7.47 -11.99
N GLY A 38 -7.93 6.21 -12.39
CA GLY A 38 -7.99 5.81 -13.80
C GLY A 38 -7.49 4.37 -14.02
N LEU A 39 -7.65 3.91 -15.25
CA LEU A 39 -7.36 2.53 -15.64
C LEU A 39 -5.89 2.13 -15.40
N ILE A 40 -4.94 3.02 -15.72
CA ILE A 40 -3.51 2.76 -15.50
C ILE A 40 -3.22 2.59 -14.01
N ASN A 41 -3.86 3.39 -13.15
CA ASN A 41 -3.71 3.29 -11.71
C ASN A 41 -4.28 1.97 -11.16
N ILE A 42 -5.46 1.54 -11.64
CA ILE A 42 -6.04 0.22 -11.30
C ILE A 42 -5.11 -0.91 -11.70
N LEU A 43 -4.69 -0.93 -12.98
CA LEU A 43 -3.84 -2.00 -13.52
C LEU A 43 -2.50 -2.06 -12.80
N GLY A 44 -1.87 -0.90 -12.56
CA GLY A 44 -0.62 -0.81 -11.80
C GLY A 44 -0.76 -1.41 -10.40
N ASN A 45 -1.82 -1.07 -9.67
CA ASN A 45 -2.07 -1.60 -8.34
C ASN A 45 -2.37 -3.10 -8.36
N ILE A 46 -3.16 -3.59 -9.31
CA ILE A 46 -3.46 -5.03 -9.46
C ILE A 46 -2.16 -5.80 -9.71
N LEU A 47 -1.33 -5.35 -10.65
CA LEU A 47 -0.05 -5.99 -10.95
C LEU A 47 0.92 -5.90 -9.76
N GLY A 48 0.98 -4.75 -9.08
CA GLY A 48 1.78 -4.56 -7.87
C GLY A 48 1.38 -5.55 -6.76
N ILE A 49 0.08 -5.69 -6.47
CA ILE A 49 -0.44 -6.65 -5.50
C ILE A 49 -0.13 -8.08 -5.95
N TYR A 50 -0.36 -8.40 -7.22
CA TYR A 50 -0.14 -9.74 -7.77
C TYR A 50 1.32 -10.17 -7.64
N PHE A 51 2.27 -9.39 -8.18
CA PHE A 51 3.68 -9.80 -8.19
C PHE A 51 4.30 -9.78 -6.79
N THR A 52 3.98 -8.77 -5.96
CA THR A 52 4.50 -8.70 -4.59
C THR A 52 3.86 -9.76 -3.69
N GLY A 53 2.54 -9.98 -3.82
CA GLY A 53 1.82 -11.03 -3.12
C GLY A 53 2.30 -12.42 -3.53
N LYS A 54 2.55 -12.64 -4.82
CA LYS A 54 3.07 -13.92 -5.34
C LYS A 54 4.49 -14.20 -4.86
N PHE A 55 5.33 -13.18 -4.74
CA PHE A 55 6.66 -13.33 -4.14
C PHE A 55 6.58 -13.79 -2.67
N LEU A 56 5.60 -13.28 -1.91
CA LEU A 56 5.38 -13.65 -0.50
C LEU A 56 4.54 -14.93 -0.34
N ASP A 57 3.96 -15.44 -1.43
CA ASP A 57 3.16 -16.65 -1.43
C ASP A 57 3.99 -17.83 -0.88
N HIS A 58 3.37 -18.65 -0.05
CA HIS A 58 4.01 -19.75 0.68
C HIS A 58 5.08 -19.35 1.71
N GLN A 59 5.53 -18.08 1.75
CA GLN A 59 6.48 -17.62 2.78
C GLN A 59 5.79 -17.27 4.09
N ILE A 60 4.56 -16.75 4.02
CA ILE A 60 3.77 -16.34 5.18
C ILE A 60 2.32 -16.80 5.01
N SER A 61 1.63 -17.09 6.12
CA SER A 61 0.19 -17.39 6.09
C SER A 61 -0.60 -16.27 5.43
N GLN A 62 -1.42 -16.61 4.43
CA GLN A 62 -2.21 -15.65 3.63
C GLN A 62 -3.11 -14.74 4.49
N TRP A 63 -3.71 -15.28 5.56
CA TRP A 63 -4.52 -14.48 6.48
C TRP A 63 -3.69 -13.44 7.24
N LYS A 64 -2.49 -13.80 7.69
CA LYS A 64 -1.58 -12.86 8.35
C LYS A 64 -1.07 -11.81 7.37
N LEU A 65 -0.76 -12.21 6.14
CA LEU A 65 -0.40 -11.31 5.06
C LEU A 65 -1.50 -10.27 4.82
N LEU A 66 -2.74 -10.73 4.65
CA LEU A 66 -3.91 -9.89 4.43
C LEU A 66 -4.12 -8.91 5.60
N LEU A 67 -4.14 -9.43 6.84
CA LEU A 67 -4.39 -8.61 8.02
C LEU A 67 -3.34 -7.51 8.20
N ILE A 68 -2.05 -7.86 8.10
CA ILE A 68 -0.96 -6.88 8.25
C ILE A 68 -1.03 -5.84 7.14
N THR A 69 -1.27 -6.25 5.91
CA THR A 69 -1.32 -5.38 4.75
C THR A 69 -2.47 -4.40 4.82
N VAL A 70 -3.69 -4.89 5.09
CA VAL A 70 -4.88 -4.04 5.21
C VAL A 70 -4.77 -3.10 6.40
N PHE A 71 -4.32 -3.60 7.55
CA PHE A 71 -4.11 -2.78 8.74
C PHE A 71 -3.08 -1.67 8.49
N SER A 72 -1.94 -2.00 7.87
CA SER A 72 -0.88 -1.03 7.56
C SER A 72 -1.35 0.04 6.59
N ALA A 73 -2.06 -0.35 5.53
CA ALA A 73 -2.58 0.57 4.53
C ALA A 73 -3.66 1.51 5.11
N THR A 74 -4.59 0.96 5.91
CA THR A 74 -5.65 1.74 6.57
C THR A 74 -5.07 2.70 7.61
N SER A 75 -4.12 2.23 8.44
CA SER A 75 -3.42 3.07 9.41
C SER A 75 -2.62 4.18 8.75
N ALA A 76 -1.96 3.89 7.62
CA ALA A 76 -1.25 4.90 6.83
C ALA A 76 -2.20 5.98 6.30
N ASN A 77 -3.38 5.61 5.80
CA ASN A 77 -4.40 6.57 5.38
C ASN A 77 -4.89 7.44 6.56
N ALA A 78 -5.03 6.86 7.75
CA ALA A 78 -5.41 7.61 8.95
C ALA A 78 -4.34 8.64 9.33
N ILE A 79 -3.07 8.22 9.39
CA ILE A 79 -1.94 9.11 9.69
C ILE A 79 -1.79 10.19 8.60
N PHE A 80 -1.90 9.80 7.33
CA PHE A 80 -1.82 10.73 6.19
C PHE A 80 -2.87 11.82 6.27
N SER A 81 -4.10 11.49 6.68
CA SER A 81 -5.20 12.45 6.83
C SER A 81 -4.91 13.53 7.88
N VAL A 82 -4.08 13.21 8.87
CA VAL A 82 -3.65 14.18 9.90
C VAL A 82 -2.49 15.03 9.39
N ILE A 83 -1.51 14.41 8.72
CA ILE A 83 -0.30 15.12 8.23
C ILE A 83 -0.63 16.03 7.04
N ALA A 84 -1.51 15.58 6.14
CA ALA A 84 -1.87 16.26 4.90
C ALA A 84 -3.39 16.39 4.75
N PRO A 85 -4.08 17.15 5.62
CA PRO A 85 -5.55 17.17 5.71
C PRO A 85 -6.24 17.66 4.44
N ASN A 86 -5.57 18.48 3.64
CA ASN A 86 -6.09 19.02 2.39
C ASN A 86 -5.82 18.12 1.18
N SER A 87 -4.99 17.10 1.34
CA SER A 87 -4.67 16.16 0.26
C SER A 87 -5.70 15.06 0.18
N ILE A 88 -5.90 14.56 -1.04
CA ILE A 88 -6.77 13.41 -1.31
C ILE A 88 -5.89 12.18 -1.47
N SER A 89 -6.23 11.11 -0.77
CA SER A 89 -5.62 9.79 -0.96
C SER A 89 -6.65 8.83 -1.53
N VAL A 90 -6.35 8.31 -2.71
CA VAL A 90 -7.12 7.26 -3.41
C VAL A 90 -6.17 6.31 -4.10
N GLY A 91 -6.50 5.03 -4.05
CA GLY A 91 -5.74 3.98 -4.73
C GLY A 91 -5.23 2.87 -3.82
N GLY A 92 -4.99 1.71 -4.42
CA GLY A 92 -4.47 0.52 -3.76
C GLY A 92 -2.96 0.55 -3.47
N SER A 93 -2.25 1.62 -3.84
CA SER A 93 -0.79 1.72 -3.65
C SER A 93 -0.33 1.54 -2.20
N PRO A 94 -1.04 2.01 -1.15
CA PRO A 94 -0.67 1.72 0.23
C PRO A 94 -0.65 0.22 0.54
N ILE A 95 -1.52 -0.58 -0.11
CA ILE A 95 -1.52 -2.04 0.01
C ILE A 95 -0.22 -2.62 -0.58
N VAL A 96 0.16 -2.19 -1.79
CA VAL A 96 1.38 -2.66 -2.45
C VAL A 96 2.62 -2.29 -1.64
N PHE A 97 2.71 -1.05 -1.13
CA PHE A 97 3.84 -0.62 -0.31
C PHE A 97 3.90 -1.33 1.04
N SER A 98 2.77 -1.73 1.62
CA SER A 98 2.74 -2.63 2.79
C SER A 98 3.34 -4.00 2.47
N LEU A 99 2.98 -4.59 1.32
CA LEU A 99 3.57 -5.85 0.86
C LEU A 99 5.09 -5.72 0.63
N ILE A 100 5.54 -4.63 0.01
CA ILE A 100 6.98 -4.35 -0.18
C ILE A 100 7.69 -4.23 1.18
N GLY A 101 7.07 -3.62 2.18
CA GLY A 101 7.61 -3.58 3.55
C GLY A 101 7.81 -4.97 4.16
N LEU A 102 6.84 -5.89 3.93
CA LEU A 102 6.97 -7.29 4.35
C LEU A 102 8.06 -8.05 3.58
N VAL A 103 8.20 -7.80 2.27
CA VAL A 103 9.33 -8.34 1.49
C VAL A 103 10.65 -7.88 2.11
N CYS A 104 10.81 -6.60 2.36
CA CYS A 104 12.05 -6.06 2.94
C CYS A 104 12.37 -6.71 4.28
N VAL A 105 11.43 -6.77 5.23
CA VAL A 105 11.70 -7.36 6.55
C VAL A 105 12.04 -8.85 6.45
N SER A 106 11.41 -9.60 5.54
CA SER A 106 11.74 -11.01 5.33
C SER A 106 13.17 -11.19 4.85
N GLN A 107 13.64 -10.32 3.92
CA GLN A 107 15.00 -10.36 3.40
C GLN A 107 16.06 -10.04 4.45
N PHE A 108 15.73 -9.16 5.42
CA PHE A 108 16.66 -8.81 6.50
C PHE A 108 16.72 -9.86 7.62
N LEU A 109 15.59 -10.46 7.98
CA LEU A 109 15.50 -11.30 9.18
C LEU A 109 15.43 -12.80 8.91
N CYS A 110 14.93 -13.22 7.74
CA CYS A 110 14.68 -14.63 7.45
C CYS A 110 15.73 -15.15 6.46
N LYS A 111 16.60 -16.07 6.91
CA LYS A 111 17.67 -16.62 6.05
C LYS A 111 17.15 -17.67 5.06
N ASP A 112 16.09 -18.36 5.43
CA ASP A 112 15.55 -19.53 4.71
C ASP A 112 14.49 -19.14 3.66
N THR A 113 14.16 -17.84 3.55
CA THR A 113 13.22 -17.34 2.53
C THR A 113 13.89 -17.14 1.17
N PRO A 114 13.14 -17.28 0.05
CA PRO A 114 13.65 -16.94 -1.26
C PRO A 114 14.26 -15.55 -1.30
N ARG A 115 15.46 -15.43 -1.85
CA ARG A 115 16.15 -14.15 -1.94
C ARG A 115 15.59 -13.30 -3.07
N PHE A 116 15.43 -12.02 -2.76
CA PHE A 116 15.03 -11.03 -3.75
C PHE A 116 16.17 -10.76 -4.74
N HIS A 117 15.89 -10.93 -6.03
CA HIS A 117 16.83 -10.64 -7.10
C HIS A 117 16.19 -9.72 -8.13
N PHE A 118 16.86 -8.62 -8.47
CA PHE A 118 16.36 -7.61 -9.43
C PHE A 118 16.10 -8.19 -10.84
N ARG A 119 16.85 -9.21 -11.26
CA ARG A 119 16.75 -9.82 -12.59
C ARG A 119 15.70 -10.94 -12.67
N THR A 120 14.84 -11.04 -11.69
CA THR A 120 13.69 -11.95 -11.75
C THR A 120 12.43 -11.17 -12.13
N GLN A 121 11.48 -11.83 -12.74
CA GLN A 121 10.20 -11.22 -13.10
C GLN A 121 9.55 -10.49 -11.89
N TYR A 122 9.56 -11.12 -10.72
CA TYR A 122 9.03 -10.49 -9.50
C TYR A 122 9.84 -9.25 -9.09
N GLY A 123 11.17 -9.35 -9.15
CA GLY A 123 12.04 -8.24 -8.79
C GLY A 123 11.88 -7.03 -9.71
N GLU A 124 11.84 -7.26 -11.02
CA GLU A 124 11.63 -6.21 -12.02
C GLU A 124 10.29 -5.51 -11.81
N TRP A 125 9.21 -6.27 -11.59
CA TRP A 125 7.89 -5.69 -11.34
C TRP A 125 7.81 -4.92 -10.02
N ILE A 126 8.35 -5.44 -8.93
CA ILE A 126 8.34 -4.77 -7.62
C ILE A 126 9.11 -3.46 -7.68
N VAL A 127 10.32 -3.47 -8.27
CA VAL A 127 11.15 -2.27 -8.39
C VAL A 127 10.55 -1.29 -9.39
N GLY A 128 10.11 -1.77 -10.55
CA GLY A 128 9.43 -0.96 -11.56
C GLY A 128 8.18 -0.28 -10.98
N TYR A 129 7.37 -1.00 -10.24
CA TYR A 129 6.21 -0.44 -9.54
C TYR A 129 6.63 0.65 -8.54
N ALA A 130 7.62 0.38 -7.69
CA ALA A 130 8.07 1.34 -6.69
C ALA A 130 8.60 2.64 -7.32
N ILE A 131 9.28 2.56 -8.46
CA ILE A 131 9.78 3.72 -9.19
C ILE A 131 8.62 4.47 -9.86
N LEU A 132 7.80 3.77 -10.65
CA LEU A 132 6.74 4.39 -11.45
C LEU A 132 5.63 5.02 -10.59
N SER A 133 5.27 4.39 -9.48
CA SER A 133 4.26 4.94 -8.56
C SER A 133 4.72 6.20 -7.82
N ASN A 134 6.03 6.46 -7.76
CA ASN A 134 6.60 7.67 -7.18
C ASN A 134 7.10 8.69 -8.21
N ILE A 135 6.83 8.50 -9.50
CA ILE A 135 7.36 9.39 -10.55
C ILE A 135 6.89 10.85 -10.40
N SER A 136 5.69 11.06 -9.85
CA SER A 136 5.16 12.39 -9.57
C SER A 136 5.91 13.15 -8.46
N LEU A 137 6.79 12.48 -7.72
CA LEU A 137 7.73 13.14 -6.81
C LEU A 137 8.68 14.07 -7.58
N LEU A 138 9.05 13.72 -8.81
CA LEU A 138 9.85 14.56 -9.69
C LEU A 138 9.15 15.86 -10.08
N LEU A 139 7.83 15.90 -9.96
CA LEU A 139 6.98 17.07 -10.19
C LEU A 139 6.67 17.84 -8.88
N GLY A 140 7.37 17.52 -7.79
CA GLY A 140 7.22 18.20 -6.50
C GLY A 140 6.03 17.70 -5.64
N ASN A 141 5.41 16.58 -5.98
CA ASN A 141 4.30 16.04 -5.20
C ASN A 141 4.80 15.14 -4.05
N PHE A 142 5.24 15.77 -2.95
CA PHE A 142 5.76 15.05 -1.78
C PHE A 142 4.69 14.24 -1.02
N SER A 143 3.41 14.58 -1.14
CA SER A 143 2.33 13.82 -0.50
C SER A 143 2.31 12.35 -0.95
N ILE A 144 2.71 12.07 -2.20
CA ILE A 144 2.81 10.70 -2.73
C ILE A 144 3.88 9.90 -2.00
N LEU A 145 5.05 10.51 -1.73
CA LEU A 145 6.08 9.82 -0.97
C LEU A 145 5.61 9.46 0.43
N ILE A 146 4.91 10.37 1.11
CA ILE A 146 4.39 10.14 2.46
C ILE A 146 3.39 8.97 2.46
N ILE A 147 2.42 8.97 1.55
CA ILE A 147 1.38 7.93 1.51
C ILE A 147 1.92 6.57 1.09
N HIS A 148 3.09 6.49 0.45
CA HIS A 148 3.77 5.24 0.14
C HIS A 148 4.72 4.78 1.25
N LEU A 149 5.45 5.71 1.87
CA LEU A 149 6.42 5.40 2.92
C LEU A 149 5.74 4.93 4.21
N LEU A 150 4.62 5.55 4.61
CA LEU A 150 3.89 5.20 5.82
C LEU A 150 3.48 3.72 5.87
N PRO A 151 2.74 3.18 4.88
CA PRO A 151 2.31 1.79 4.91
C PRO A 151 3.49 0.81 4.82
N PHE A 152 4.54 1.18 4.08
CA PHE A 152 5.79 0.43 4.03
C PHE A 152 6.42 0.29 5.42
N LEU A 153 6.61 1.41 6.14
CA LEU A 153 7.22 1.42 7.47
C LEU A 153 6.36 0.68 8.50
N ILE A 154 5.04 0.88 8.49
CA ILE A 154 4.13 0.20 9.40
C ILE A 154 4.20 -1.31 9.18
N ALA A 155 4.10 -1.77 7.94
CA ALA A 155 4.17 -3.20 7.61
C ALA A 155 5.55 -3.80 7.93
N PHE A 156 6.64 -3.07 7.68
CA PHE A 156 7.99 -3.47 8.05
C PHE A 156 8.10 -3.66 9.57
N LEU A 157 7.64 -2.69 10.36
CA LEU A 157 7.68 -2.76 11.83
C LEU A 157 6.80 -3.89 12.39
N LEU A 158 5.58 -4.05 11.86
CA LEU A 158 4.71 -5.16 12.25
C LEU A 158 5.31 -6.52 11.89
N GLY A 159 5.90 -6.63 10.72
CA GLY A 159 6.63 -7.81 10.27
C GLY A 159 7.83 -8.09 11.20
N PHE A 160 8.62 -7.08 11.51
CA PHE A 160 9.77 -7.18 12.40
C PHE A 160 9.35 -7.67 13.80
N ILE A 161 8.36 -7.03 14.42
CA ILE A 161 7.84 -7.42 15.74
C ILE A 161 7.26 -8.84 15.68
N GLY A 162 6.46 -9.14 14.65
CA GLY A 162 5.84 -10.45 14.48
C GLY A 162 6.84 -11.58 14.36
N ILE A 163 7.96 -11.38 13.65
CA ILE A 163 9.05 -12.37 13.54
C ILE A 163 9.77 -12.52 14.89
N LYS A 164 10.15 -11.41 15.54
CA LYS A 164 10.85 -11.43 16.83
C LYS A 164 10.01 -12.07 17.93
N CYS A 165 8.71 -11.81 17.97
CA CYS A 165 7.78 -12.43 18.92
C CYS A 165 7.33 -13.84 18.51
N LYS A 166 7.88 -14.42 17.42
CA LYS A 166 7.50 -15.74 16.88
C LYS A 166 6.01 -15.85 16.47
N LEU A 167 5.32 -14.73 16.31
CA LEU A 167 3.95 -14.67 15.83
C LEU A 167 3.85 -14.85 14.31
N LEU A 168 4.89 -14.41 13.60
CA LEU A 168 5.06 -14.62 12.16
C LEU A 168 6.20 -15.61 11.92
N LYS A 169 5.91 -16.62 11.12
CA LYS A 169 6.91 -17.57 10.63
C LYS A 169 6.93 -17.44 9.11
N PHE A 170 8.05 -17.02 8.59
CA PHE A 170 8.38 -17.11 7.19
C PHE A 170 9.03 -18.47 6.92
N ARG A 171 8.63 -19.11 5.83
CA ARG A 171 9.12 -20.43 5.40
C ARG A 171 9.83 -20.30 4.06
#